data_908cfcb2f591c932cd1fa4fa7b6b2b70
#
_entry.id   908cfcb2f591c932cd1fa4fa7b6b2b70
#
_cell.length_a   1.000
_cell.length_b   1.000
_cell.length_c   1.000
_cell.angle_alpha   90.00
_cell.angle_beta   90.00
_cell.angle_gamma   90.00
#
_symmetry.space_group_name_H-M   'P 1'
#
loop_
_entity.id
_entity.type
_entity.pdbx_description
1 polymer ?
#
loop_
_entity_poly.entity_id
_entity_poly.type
_entity_poly.pdbx_seq_one_letter_code
_entity_poly.pdbx_strand_id
1 'polypeptide(L)'
;MIELKEKFSIPMPPDEVWPLISDPAVVAACIPGAELTELTPDGAHRGKVTFKFGPTVAVFRGEAKLTYDHPVKRCLIEARGIDQKGASRARARFEVEARGAETTEVTMEGGFEVAGPLEMFASAGGVHVARVLLAEFATNIANVIEQRRATGDDAVLEQAPAASGTKIVGRALLDGARGVIGKVSGKKNEGNK
;
A
#
# COMPACT_ATOMS: atom_id res chain seq x y z
N MET A 1 -11.04 -6.30 15.65
CA MET A 1 -10.55 -6.11 14.27
C MET A 1 -10.69 -4.64 13.92
N ILE A 2 -9.66 -4.02 13.37
CA ILE A 2 -9.64 -2.64 12.90
C ILE A 2 -10.06 -2.67 11.43
N GLU A 3 -11.18 -2.03 11.10
CA GLU A 3 -11.70 -1.99 9.72
C GLU A 3 -10.92 -0.99 8.87
N LEU A 4 -10.71 -1.34 7.61
CA LEU A 4 -10.08 -0.51 6.60
C LEU A 4 -10.87 -0.62 5.30
N LYS A 5 -11.28 0.53 4.78
CA LYS A 5 -11.87 0.66 3.45
C LYS A 5 -11.21 1.82 2.75
N GLU A 6 -10.41 1.50 1.76
CA GLU A 6 -9.61 2.49 1.04
C GLU A 6 -9.73 2.30 -0.46
N LYS A 7 -9.52 3.40 -1.18
CA LYS A 7 -9.48 3.44 -2.63
C LYS A 7 -8.28 4.25 -3.08
N PHE A 8 -7.67 3.78 -4.16
CA PHE A 8 -6.64 4.55 -4.85
C PHE A 8 -6.75 4.32 -6.36
N SER A 9 -6.20 5.24 -7.13
CA SER A 9 -6.25 5.17 -8.58
C SER A 9 -4.85 5.01 -9.16
N ILE A 10 -4.76 4.17 -10.20
CA ILE A 10 -3.57 4.01 -11.03
C ILE A 10 -3.96 4.51 -12.42
N PRO A 11 -3.25 5.49 -13.03
CA PRO A 11 -3.65 6.13 -14.27
C PRO A 11 -3.35 5.25 -15.51
N MET A 12 -3.83 4.01 -15.48
CA MET A 12 -3.66 2.99 -16.50
C MET A 12 -4.84 2.02 -16.53
N PRO A 13 -5.16 1.40 -17.69
CA PRO A 13 -6.26 0.46 -17.81
C PRO A 13 -6.13 -0.76 -16.89
N PRO A 14 -7.26 -1.33 -16.38
CA PRO A 14 -7.22 -2.51 -15.51
C PRO A 14 -6.54 -3.74 -16.13
N ASP A 15 -6.57 -3.88 -17.44
CA ASP A 15 -5.93 -5.01 -18.13
C ASP A 15 -4.41 -4.93 -18.12
N GLU A 16 -3.84 -3.73 -17.97
CA GLU A 16 -2.40 -3.54 -17.78
C GLU A 16 -1.99 -3.61 -16.30
N VAL A 17 -2.86 -3.14 -15.41
CA VAL A 17 -2.59 -3.09 -13.96
C VAL A 17 -2.74 -4.47 -13.32
N TRP A 18 -3.81 -5.21 -13.69
CA TRP A 18 -4.15 -6.46 -13.03
C TRP A 18 -3.06 -7.54 -13.05
N PRO A 19 -2.36 -7.80 -14.18
CA PRO A 19 -1.26 -8.77 -14.19
C PRO A 19 -0.17 -8.47 -13.17
N LEU A 20 0.05 -7.19 -12.84
CA LEU A 20 1.08 -6.76 -11.91
C LEU A 20 0.61 -6.82 -10.46
N ILE A 21 -0.60 -6.35 -10.16
CA ILE A 21 -1.15 -6.41 -8.80
C ILE A 21 -1.66 -7.81 -8.42
N SER A 22 -1.70 -8.74 -9.36
CA SER A 22 -1.93 -10.16 -9.12
C SER A 22 -0.64 -11.01 -9.09
N ASP A 23 0.52 -10.39 -9.26
CA ASP A 23 1.82 -11.03 -9.08
C ASP A 23 2.36 -10.74 -7.67
N PRO A 24 2.47 -11.75 -6.78
CA PRO A 24 2.94 -11.56 -5.41
C PRO A 24 4.35 -10.98 -5.30
N ALA A 25 5.23 -11.27 -6.26
CA ALA A 25 6.60 -10.73 -6.26
C ALA A 25 6.60 -9.23 -6.56
N VAL A 26 5.82 -8.80 -7.57
CA VAL A 26 5.64 -7.39 -7.91
C VAL A 26 4.99 -6.64 -6.76
N VAL A 27 3.91 -7.20 -6.18
CA VAL A 27 3.20 -6.59 -5.04
C VAL A 27 4.14 -6.41 -3.86
N ALA A 28 4.90 -7.44 -3.49
CA ALA A 28 5.84 -7.34 -2.37
C ALA A 28 6.95 -6.32 -2.61
N ALA A 29 7.47 -6.23 -3.84
CA ALA A 29 8.48 -5.21 -4.19
C ALA A 29 7.93 -3.79 -4.11
N CYS A 30 6.63 -3.59 -4.39
CA CYS A 30 5.97 -2.29 -4.35
C CYS A 30 5.48 -1.88 -2.95
N ILE A 31 5.30 -2.83 -2.01
CA ILE A 31 4.91 -2.51 -0.63
C ILE A 31 6.15 -2.10 0.17
N PRO A 32 6.22 -0.88 0.71
CA PRO A 32 7.38 -0.43 1.47
C PRO A 32 7.69 -1.32 2.68
N GLY A 33 8.90 -1.85 2.72
CA GLY A 33 9.38 -2.70 3.81
C GLY A 33 8.89 -4.15 3.79
N ALA A 34 8.19 -4.58 2.72
CA ALA A 34 7.81 -5.97 2.54
C ALA A 34 8.89 -6.73 1.78
N GLU A 35 9.11 -7.98 2.15
CA GLU A 35 10.00 -8.90 1.46
C GLU A 35 9.35 -10.29 1.40
N LEU A 36 9.24 -10.87 0.20
CA LEU A 36 8.90 -12.28 0.03
C LEU A 36 10.14 -13.14 0.27
N THR A 37 9.95 -14.28 0.92
CA THR A 37 11.05 -15.22 1.22
C THR A 37 10.80 -16.59 0.59
N GLU A 38 9.56 -17.06 0.55
CA GLU A 38 9.24 -18.43 0.14
C GLU A 38 7.79 -18.55 -0.32
N LEU A 39 7.53 -19.41 -1.31
CA LEU A 39 6.21 -19.97 -1.61
C LEU A 39 6.12 -21.34 -0.97
N THR A 40 5.16 -21.54 -0.07
CA THR A 40 4.99 -22.82 0.63
C THR A 40 4.28 -23.86 -0.26
N PRO A 41 4.42 -25.15 0.02
CA PRO A 41 3.78 -26.22 -0.75
C PRO A 41 2.23 -26.14 -0.78
N ASP A 42 1.61 -25.52 0.22
CA ASP A 42 0.18 -25.28 0.30
C ASP A 42 -0.26 -23.95 -0.35
N GLY A 43 0.65 -23.28 -1.07
CA GLY A 43 0.38 -22.08 -1.86
C GLY A 43 0.31 -20.78 -1.05
N ALA A 44 0.79 -20.76 0.20
CA ALA A 44 0.94 -19.53 0.94
C ALA A 44 2.28 -18.85 0.65
N HIS A 45 2.29 -17.55 0.60
CA HIS A 45 3.48 -16.72 0.41
C HIS A 45 4.04 -16.31 1.77
N ARG A 46 5.23 -16.79 2.12
CA ARG A 46 5.95 -16.37 3.32
C ARG A 46 6.76 -15.12 3.05
N GLY A 47 6.87 -14.30 4.09
CA GLY A 47 7.64 -13.07 4.00
C GLY A 47 7.77 -12.36 5.33
N LYS A 48 8.30 -11.15 5.25
CA LYS A 48 8.34 -10.21 6.37
C LYS A 48 7.90 -8.83 5.91
N VAL A 49 7.40 -8.04 6.85
CA VAL A 49 7.11 -6.64 6.63
C VAL A 49 7.65 -5.81 7.79
N THR A 50 8.31 -4.70 7.48
CA THR A 50 8.92 -3.80 8.43
C THR A 50 8.13 -2.50 8.51
N PHE A 51 7.62 -2.18 9.69
CA PHE A 51 6.94 -0.92 9.98
C PHE A 51 7.79 -0.04 10.88
N LYS A 52 7.81 1.27 10.61
CA LYS A 52 8.50 2.28 11.42
C LYS A 52 7.48 3.24 12.02
N PHE A 53 7.39 3.25 13.36
CA PHE A 53 6.52 4.14 14.13
C PHE A 53 7.39 5.08 14.97
N GLY A 54 7.78 6.22 14.41
CA GLY A 54 8.76 7.08 15.07
C GLY A 54 10.07 6.33 15.34
N PRO A 55 10.54 6.25 16.60
CA PRO A 55 11.74 5.51 16.96
C PRO A 55 11.55 3.98 17.00
N THR A 56 10.32 3.51 16.97
CA THR A 56 10.00 2.07 17.07
C THR A 56 10.00 1.42 15.70
N VAL A 57 10.75 0.32 15.58
CA VAL A 57 10.73 -0.56 14.40
C VAL A 57 10.08 -1.87 14.79
N ALA A 58 9.02 -2.24 14.10
CA ALA A 58 8.34 -3.53 14.23
C ALA A 58 8.57 -4.35 12.94
N VAL A 59 9.01 -5.59 13.08
CA VAL A 59 9.21 -6.52 11.97
C VAL A 59 8.30 -7.72 12.21
N PHE A 60 7.30 -7.88 11.37
CA PHE A 60 6.43 -9.05 11.37
C PHE A 60 6.91 -10.05 10.34
N ARG A 61 7.06 -11.30 10.75
CA ARG A 61 7.27 -12.46 9.88
C ARG A 61 5.98 -13.25 9.82
N GLY A 62 5.60 -13.68 8.63
CA GLY A 62 4.34 -14.38 8.48
C GLY A 62 4.14 -14.94 7.10
N GLU A 63 2.88 -15.24 6.83
CA GLU A 63 2.44 -15.77 5.56
C GLU A 63 1.12 -15.14 5.13
N ALA A 64 0.90 -15.09 3.83
CA ALA A 64 -0.33 -14.66 3.21
C ALA A 64 -0.82 -15.70 2.21
N LYS A 65 -2.10 -16.04 2.29
CA LYS A 65 -2.80 -16.82 1.27
C LYS A 65 -3.56 -15.86 0.38
N LEU A 66 -3.37 -16.01 -0.93
CA LEU A 66 -3.99 -15.19 -1.96
C LEU A 66 -4.93 -16.04 -2.79
N THR A 67 -6.18 -15.62 -2.92
CA THR A 67 -7.18 -16.30 -3.74
C THR A 67 -7.66 -15.33 -4.80
N TYR A 68 -7.33 -15.61 -6.06
CA TYR A 68 -7.63 -14.74 -7.19
C TYR A 68 -8.88 -15.18 -7.95
N ASP A 69 -9.69 -14.20 -8.34
CA ASP A 69 -10.72 -14.30 -9.37
C ASP A 69 -10.32 -13.37 -10.51
N HIS A 70 -9.54 -13.91 -11.45
CA HIS A 70 -8.96 -13.13 -12.56
C HIS A 70 -10.00 -12.51 -13.50
N PRO A 71 -11.11 -13.20 -13.88
CA PRO A 71 -12.15 -12.63 -14.73
C PRO A 71 -12.75 -11.33 -14.19
N VAL A 72 -12.94 -11.22 -12.89
CA VAL A 72 -13.51 -10.03 -12.24
C VAL A 72 -12.45 -9.15 -11.58
N LYS A 73 -11.17 -9.50 -11.73
CA LYS A 73 -10.01 -8.77 -11.17
C LYS A 73 -10.14 -8.54 -9.66
N ARG A 74 -10.38 -9.63 -8.93
CA ARG A 74 -10.55 -9.64 -7.48
C ARG A 74 -9.54 -10.57 -6.82
N CYS A 75 -9.07 -10.18 -5.63
CA CYS A 75 -8.19 -10.99 -4.79
C CYS A 75 -8.67 -10.96 -3.34
N LEU A 76 -8.83 -12.14 -2.74
CA LEU A 76 -8.96 -12.29 -1.29
C LEU A 76 -7.58 -12.54 -0.70
N ILE A 77 -7.21 -11.74 0.30
CA ILE A 77 -5.94 -11.81 1.03
C ILE A 77 -6.25 -12.25 2.46
N GLU A 78 -5.65 -13.34 2.90
CA GLU A 78 -5.68 -13.79 4.29
C GLU A 78 -4.24 -13.91 4.80
N ALA A 79 -3.88 -13.09 5.77
CA ALA A 79 -2.51 -13.02 6.27
C ALA A 79 -2.45 -13.21 7.79
N ARG A 80 -1.34 -13.80 8.25
CA ARG A 80 -1.00 -13.93 9.65
C ARG A 80 0.49 -13.72 9.87
N GLY A 81 0.87 -13.14 10.99
CA GLY A 81 2.26 -12.88 11.30
C GLY A 81 2.54 -12.78 12.79
N ILE A 82 3.80 -12.91 13.12
CA ILE A 82 4.32 -12.75 14.48
C ILE A 82 5.45 -11.73 14.42
N ASP A 83 5.42 -10.78 15.33
CA ASP A 83 6.52 -9.83 15.53
C ASP A 83 7.83 -10.57 15.82
N GLN A 84 8.94 -10.09 15.29
CA GLN A 84 10.26 -10.71 15.41
C GLN A 84 10.67 -10.92 16.87
N LYS A 85 10.18 -10.12 17.81
CA LYS A 85 10.39 -10.29 19.24
C LYS A 85 9.46 -11.35 19.84
N GLY A 86 8.52 -11.90 19.04
CA GLY A 86 7.60 -12.97 19.43
C GLY A 86 6.47 -12.55 20.35
N ALA A 87 6.37 -11.26 20.70
CA ALA A 87 5.43 -10.76 21.69
C ALA A 87 4.07 -10.34 21.12
N SER A 88 4.02 -9.94 19.85
CA SER A 88 2.79 -9.52 19.18
C SER A 88 2.44 -10.43 18.01
N ARG A 89 1.14 -10.61 17.77
CA ARG A 89 0.58 -11.37 16.63
C ARG A 89 -0.32 -10.48 15.84
N ALA A 90 -0.29 -10.64 14.51
CA ALA A 90 -1.15 -9.92 13.60
C ALA A 90 -1.94 -10.91 12.73
N ARG A 91 -3.17 -10.53 12.39
CA ARG A 91 -4.01 -11.17 11.37
C ARG A 91 -4.63 -10.09 10.51
N ALA A 92 -4.83 -10.40 9.23
CA ALA A 92 -5.48 -9.50 8.30
C ALA A 92 -6.32 -10.31 7.30
N ARG A 93 -7.45 -9.72 6.90
CA ARG A 93 -8.28 -10.24 5.82
C ARG A 93 -8.78 -9.05 5.01
N PHE A 94 -8.47 -9.06 3.72
CA PHE A 94 -8.87 -8.02 2.79
C PHE A 94 -9.39 -8.61 1.49
N GLU A 95 -10.36 -7.94 0.91
CA GLU A 95 -10.76 -8.10 -0.47
C GLU A 95 -10.24 -6.91 -1.27
N VAL A 96 -9.57 -7.18 -2.37
CA VAL A 96 -9.04 -6.18 -3.30
C VAL A 96 -9.74 -6.37 -4.64
N GLU A 97 -10.21 -5.29 -5.23
CA GLU A 97 -10.85 -5.29 -6.54
C GLU A 97 -10.30 -4.16 -7.41
N ALA A 98 -10.05 -4.45 -8.69
CA ALA A 98 -9.58 -3.48 -9.66
C ALA A 98 -10.64 -3.27 -10.76
N ARG A 99 -11.13 -2.04 -10.90
CA ARG A 99 -12.16 -1.67 -11.88
C ARG A 99 -11.79 -0.40 -12.63
N GLY A 100 -12.41 -0.20 -13.77
CA GLY A 100 -12.27 1.03 -14.56
C GLY A 100 -12.20 0.75 -16.06
N ALA A 101 -11.84 1.77 -16.82
CA ALA A 101 -11.63 1.66 -18.27
C ALA A 101 -10.21 2.14 -18.64
N GLU A 102 -9.96 3.43 -18.59
CA GLU A 102 -8.66 4.07 -18.88
C GLU A 102 -7.80 4.28 -17.64
N THR A 103 -8.44 4.31 -16.48
CA THR A 103 -7.82 4.41 -15.16
C THR A 103 -8.34 3.29 -14.30
N THR A 104 -7.46 2.63 -13.57
CA THR A 104 -7.82 1.59 -12.61
C THR A 104 -8.12 2.21 -11.27
N GLU A 105 -9.34 2.05 -10.78
CA GLU A 105 -9.69 2.24 -9.38
C GLU A 105 -9.47 0.91 -8.65
N VAL A 106 -8.57 0.89 -7.68
CA VAL A 106 -8.36 -0.23 -6.79
C VAL A 106 -9.08 0.06 -5.48
N THR A 107 -10.00 -0.82 -5.10
CA THR A 107 -10.69 -0.79 -3.81
C THR A 107 -10.14 -1.89 -2.93
N MET A 108 -9.85 -1.59 -1.68
CA MET A 108 -9.45 -2.55 -0.66
C MET A 108 -10.39 -2.44 0.54
N GLU A 109 -11.06 -3.52 0.87
CA GLU A 109 -12.01 -3.59 2.00
C GLU A 109 -11.67 -4.78 2.89
N GLY A 110 -11.76 -4.59 4.21
CA GLY A 110 -11.50 -5.65 5.17
C GLY A 110 -11.00 -5.12 6.49
N GLY A 111 -10.07 -5.83 7.11
CA GLY A 111 -9.54 -5.38 8.39
C GLY A 111 -8.35 -6.19 8.86
N PHE A 112 -7.76 -5.69 9.92
CA PHE A 112 -6.65 -6.34 10.60
C PHE A 112 -6.81 -6.26 12.12
N GLU A 113 -6.11 -7.14 12.81
CA GLU A 113 -5.99 -7.13 14.26
C GLU A 113 -4.54 -7.36 14.65
N VAL A 114 -4.14 -6.73 15.72
CA VAL A 114 -2.84 -6.95 16.36
C VAL A 114 -3.09 -7.20 17.84
N ALA A 115 -2.57 -8.30 18.37
CA ALA A 115 -2.61 -8.63 19.78
C ALA A 115 -1.21 -8.55 20.38
N GLY A 116 -1.13 -8.22 21.68
CA GLY A 116 0.12 -8.09 22.40
C GLY A 116 0.63 -6.64 22.49
N PRO A 117 1.91 -6.40 22.81
CA PRO A 117 2.44 -5.06 23.10
C PRO A 117 2.26 -4.02 21.98
N LEU A 118 2.13 -4.47 20.72
CA LEU A 118 1.92 -3.55 19.58
C LEU A 118 0.43 -3.22 19.32
N GLU A 119 -0.50 -3.79 20.08
CA GLU A 119 -1.95 -3.56 19.91
C GLU A 119 -2.33 -2.09 20.05
N MET A 120 -1.78 -1.41 21.05
CA MET A 120 -2.05 0.01 21.28
C MET A 120 -1.60 0.89 20.10
N PHE A 121 -0.45 0.59 19.50
CA PHE A 121 0.04 1.31 18.31
C PHE A 121 -0.84 1.04 17.09
N ALA A 122 -1.29 -0.22 16.92
CA ALA A 122 -2.20 -0.57 15.84
C ALA A 122 -3.55 0.14 15.99
N SER A 123 -4.11 0.19 17.19
CA SER A 123 -5.39 0.86 17.48
C SER A 123 -5.31 2.38 17.34
N ALA A 124 -4.20 2.99 17.76
CA ALA A 124 -4.04 4.45 17.73
C ALA A 124 -3.67 5.00 16.34
N GLY A 125 -2.96 4.24 15.50
CA GLY A 125 -2.38 4.75 14.25
C GLY A 125 -2.36 3.78 13.08
N GLY A 126 -2.83 2.54 13.24
CA GLY A 126 -2.71 1.50 12.23
C GLY A 126 -3.39 1.85 10.90
N VAL A 127 -4.58 2.46 10.95
CA VAL A 127 -5.29 2.92 9.74
C VAL A 127 -4.49 3.98 9.00
N HIS A 128 -3.88 4.93 9.71
CA HIS A 128 -3.05 5.96 9.08
C HIS A 128 -1.82 5.36 8.40
N VAL A 129 -1.16 4.42 9.06
CA VAL A 129 -0.02 3.70 8.48
C VAL A 129 -0.43 2.91 7.24
N ALA A 130 -1.57 2.21 7.28
CA ALA A 130 -2.10 1.48 6.13
C ALA A 130 -2.36 2.42 4.93
N ARG A 131 -2.96 3.59 5.15
CA ARG A 131 -3.18 4.59 4.09
C ARG A 131 -1.90 5.06 3.44
N VAL A 132 -0.87 5.33 4.24
CA VAL A 132 0.43 5.76 3.71
C VAL A 132 1.07 4.64 2.89
N LEU A 133 1.04 3.40 3.37
CA LEU A 133 1.56 2.25 2.62
C LEU A 133 0.84 2.06 1.28
N LEU A 134 -0.48 2.22 1.26
CA LEU A 134 -1.28 2.13 0.03
C LEU A 134 -0.98 3.25 -0.95
N ALA A 135 -0.78 4.48 -0.48
CA ALA A 135 -0.39 5.60 -1.33
C ALA A 135 1.00 5.41 -1.95
N GLU A 136 1.97 4.92 -1.16
CA GLU A 136 3.30 4.58 -1.67
C GLU A 136 3.25 3.38 -2.62
N PHE A 137 2.46 2.35 -2.31
CA PHE A 137 2.23 1.22 -3.20
C PHE A 137 1.67 1.66 -4.56
N ALA A 138 0.63 2.52 -4.58
CA ALA A 138 0.05 3.03 -5.81
C ALA A 138 1.08 3.79 -6.68
N THR A 139 1.96 4.55 -6.04
CA THR A 139 3.06 5.25 -6.73
C THR A 139 4.07 4.26 -7.29
N ASN A 140 4.49 3.28 -6.49
CA ASN A 140 5.49 2.29 -6.88
C ASN A 140 5.01 1.40 -8.04
N ILE A 141 3.75 0.95 -7.99
CA ILE A 141 3.19 0.12 -9.06
C ILE A 141 3.08 0.90 -10.37
N ALA A 142 2.69 2.18 -10.33
CA ALA A 142 2.67 3.04 -11.52
C ALA A 142 4.06 3.17 -12.14
N ASN A 143 5.09 3.38 -11.32
CA ASN A 143 6.48 3.45 -11.78
C ASN A 143 6.95 2.13 -12.42
N VAL A 144 6.58 0.98 -11.84
CA VAL A 144 6.90 -0.35 -12.42
C VAL A 144 6.26 -0.50 -13.79
N ILE A 145 5.00 -0.09 -13.95
CA ILE A 145 4.31 -0.17 -15.25
C ILE A 145 5.00 0.73 -16.28
N GLU A 146 5.33 1.98 -15.93
CA GLU A 146 6.03 2.90 -16.83
C GLU A 146 7.40 2.36 -17.23
N GLN A 147 8.16 1.80 -16.31
CA GLN A 147 9.45 1.17 -16.59
C GLN A 147 9.29 -0.01 -17.56
N ARG A 148 8.34 -0.91 -17.33
CA ARG A 148 8.08 -2.04 -18.24
C ARG A 148 7.66 -1.60 -19.64
N ARG A 149 6.88 -0.53 -19.76
CA ARG A 149 6.55 0.07 -21.06
C ARG A 149 7.78 0.62 -21.79
N ALA A 150 8.74 1.17 -21.05
CA ALA A 150 9.95 1.77 -21.62
C ALA A 150 11.04 0.74 -22.00
N THR A 151 11.20 -0.32 -21.18
CA THR A 151 12.34 -1.26 -21.29
C THR A 151 11.94 -2.71 -21.60
N GLY A 152 10.62 -3.02 -21.66
CA GLY A 152 10.12 -4.39 -21.74
C GLY A 152 9.96 -5.06 -20.39
N ASP A 153 9.51 -6.33 -20.39
CA ASP A 153 9.17 -7.10 -19.17
C ASP A 153 10.37 -7.43 -18.25
N ASP A 154 11.60 -7.22 -18.69
CA ASP A 154 12.84 -7.55 -17.96
C ASP A 154 13.28 -6.47 -16.95
N ALA A 155 12.42 -5.49 -16.63
CA ALA A 155 12.75 -4.46 -15.64
C ALA A 155 13.02 -5.09 -14.27
N VAL A 156 14.22 -4.85 -13.72
CA VAL A 156 14.61 -5.31 -12.39
C VAL A 156 13.73 -4.60 -11.35
N LEU A 157 12.98 -5.38 -10.58
CA LEU A 157 12.15 -4.85 -9.49
C LEU A 157 13.05 -4.47 -8.31
N GLU A 158 13.28 -3.18 -8.11
CA GLU A 158 13.92 -2.69 -6.89
C GLU A 158 12.90 -2.70 -5.75
N GLN A 159 13.32 -3.26 -4.60
CA GLN A 159 12.48 -3.32 -3.42
C GLN A 159 12.29 -1.95 -2.80
N ALA A 160 11.03 -1.56 -2.58
CA ALA A 160 10.72 -0.28 -1.95
C ALA A 160 11.24 -0.24 -0.50
N PRO A 161 12.04 0.78 -0.11
CA PRO A 161 12.56 0.87 1.25
C PRO A 161 11.42 1.06 2.25
N ALA A 162 11.60 0.57 3.49
CA ALA A 162 10.57 0.68 4.53
C ALA A 162 10.13 2.13 4.74
N ALA A 163 8.81 2.36 4.72
CA ALA A 163 8.22 3.67 4.96
C ALA A 163 8.68 4.25 6.30
N SER A 164 9.23 5.47 6.28
CA SER A 164 9.65 6.15 7.50
C SER A 164 8.67 7.27 7.86
N GLY A 165 8.23 7.31 9.12
CA GLY A 165 7.27 8.29 9.63
C GLY A 165 7.66 9.77 9.39
N THR A 166 8.96 10.03 9.20
CA THR A 166 9.47 11.39 8.92
C THR A 166 9.11 11.89 7.51
N LYS A 167 8.97 11.00 6.51
CA LYS A 167 8.50 11.37 5.16
C LYS A 167 6.99 11.63 5.13
N ILE A 168 6.25 11.04 6.06
CA ILE A 168 4.79 11.16 6.18
C ILE A 168 4.41 12.59 6.57
N VAL A 169 5.11 13.18 7.55
CA VAL A 169 4.83 14.55 8.04
C VAL A 169 5.23 15.61 7.00
N GLY A 170 6.34 15.41 6.29
CA GLY A 170 6.84 16.34 5.27
C GLY A 170 5.92 16.48 4.06
N ARG A 171 5.29 15.38 3.62
CA ARG A 171 4.40 15.39 2.44
C ARG A 171 3.04 16.00 2.75
N ALA A 172 2.48 15.74 3.93
CA ALA A 172 1.23 16.38 4.38
C ALA A 172 1.36 17.90 4.55
N LEU A 173 2.54 18.39 4.96
CA LEU A 173 2.82 19.83 5.06
C LEU A 173 3.00 20.49 3.69
N LEU A 174 3.58 19.81 2.70
CA LEU A 174 3.77 20.32 1.34
C LEU A 174 2.46 20.37 0.55
N ASP A 175 1.57 19.40 0.72
CA ASP A 175 0.26 19.38 0.07
C ASP A 175 -0.69 20.39 0.71
N GLY A 176 -0.60 20.62 2.03
CA GLY A 176 -1.30 21.69 2.73
C GLY A 176 -0.86 23.09 2.28
N ALA A 177 0.42 23.31 2.01
CA ALA A 177 0.95 24.59 1.55
C ALA A 177 0.56 24.92 0.11
N ARG A 178 0.44 23.93 -0.79
CA ARG A 178 -0.02 24.13 -2.17
C ARG A 178 -1.50 24.49 -2.25
N GLY A 179 -2.35 23.99 -1.34
CA GLY A 179 -3.77 24.33 -1.26
C GLY A 179 -4.05 25.77 -0.81
N VAL A 180 -3.13 26.40 -0.07
CA VAL A 180 -3.30 27.76 0.45
C VAL A 180 -2.84 28.84 -0.57
N ILE A 181 -1.84 28.55 -1.39
CA ILE A 181 -1.31 29.52 -2.37
C ILE A 181 -2.25 29.72 -3.56
N GLY A 182 -3.08 28.74 -3.90
CA GLY A 182 -4.06 28.85 -4.99
C GLY A 182 -5.27 29.75 -4.69
N LYS A 183 -5.50 30.15 -3.44
CA LYS A 183 -6.70 30.91 -3.01
C LYS A 183 -6.46 32.41 -2.82
N VAL A 184 -5.24 32.92 -2.93
CA VAL A 184 -4.91 34.33 -2.67
C VAL A 184 -4.72 35.17 -3.95
N SER A 185 -4.69 34.56 -5.14
CA SER A 185 -4.42 35.29 -6.40
C SER A 185 -5.66 35.73 -7.21
N GLY A 186 -6.83 35.72 -6.62
CA GLY A 186 -8.12 36.02 -7.33
C GLY A 186 -8.93 37.14 -6.75
N LYS A 187 -8.32 38.24 -6.26
CA LYS A 187 -9.12 39.44 -5.91
C LYS A 187 -8.27 40.71 -5.92
N LYS A 188 -8.00 41.23 -7.10
CA LYS A 188 -7.69 42.65 -7.32
C LYS A 188 -7.96 43.02 -8.78
N ASN A 189 -9.06 43.62 -9.08
CA ASN A 189 -9.23 44.85 -9.85
C ASN A 189 -10.62 44.93 -10.45
N GLU A 190 -11.50 45.68 -9.82
CA GLU A 190 -12.51 46.49 -10.50
C GLU A 190 -13.02 47.53 -9.52
N GLY A 191 -12.66 48.77 -9.80
CA GLY A 191 -13.18 49.92 -9.10
C GLY A 191 -12.45 51.20 -9.49
N ASN A 192 -12.74 51.74 -10.66
CA ASN A 192 -12.82 53.18 -10.83
C ASN A 192 -13.22 53.55 -12.27
N LYS A 193 -14.48 53.87 -12.45
CA LYS A 193 -15.00 55.09 -13.05
C LYS A 193 -16.50 55.02 -13.07
#